data_ec9ddfd639ab89bae2069d3d3b327ab1
#
_entry.id   ec9ddfd639ab89bae2069d3d3b327ab1
#
_cell.length_a   1.000
_cell.length_b   1.000
_cell.length_c   1.000
_cell.angle_alpha   90.00
_cell.angle_beta   90.00
_cell.angle_gamma   90.00
#
_symmetry.space_group_name_H-M   'P 1'
#
loop_
_entity.id
_entity.type
_entity.pdbx_description
1 polymer ?
#
loop_
_entity_poly.entity_id
_entity_poly.type
_entity_poly.pdbx_seq_one_letter_code
_entity_poly.pdbx_strand_id
1 'polypeptide(L)'
;MSAGEMTAGNQPAPAISIQSAPFDVAAEMAALSGTLRGRSGAIVTFTGLCRDEGGRLTGLELEHYPGMAEAEIGRVVEAAQDRWPLQAVRVIHRHGLVAPGDGIVLVVTAASHRVAAFEAASFLMDYLKTKAPFWKREHLADGTMGGWVEATGADDEAASRWA
;
A
#
# COMPACT_ATOMS: atom_id res chain seq x y z
N MET A 1 9.11 17.45 44.61
CA MET A 1 9.22 16.28 43.74
C MET A 1 8.32 16.49 42.54
N SER A 2 8.90 16.82 41.43
CA SER A 2 8.15 17.03 40.19
C SER A 2 7.86 15.67 39.59
N ALA A 3 6.57 15.31 39.52
CA ALA A 3 6.15 14.18 38.74
C ALA A 3 6.40 14.51 37.25
N GLY A 4 7.34 13.82 36.65
CA GLY A 4 7.60 13.96 35.22
C GLY A 4 6.35 13.58 34.44
N GLU A 5 5.78 14.55 33.74
CA GLU A 5 4.83 14.30 32.68
C GLU A 5 5.53 13.38 31.65
N MET A 6 5.14 12.12 31.65
CA MET A 6 5.42 11.23 30.55
C MET A 6 4.60 11.76 29.36
N THR A 7 5.26 12.54 28.51
CA THR A 7 4.72 12.84 27.21
C THR A 7 4.39 11.50 26.55
N ALA A 8 3.13 11.31 26.23
CA ALA A 8 2.69 10.19 25.43
C ALA A 8 3.52 10.21 24.16
N GLY A 9 4.49 9.28 24.06
CA GLY A 9 5.35 9.18 22.91
C GLY A 9 4.47 9.04 21.69
N ASN A 10 4.72 9.90 20.70
CA ASN A 10 4.06 9.84 19.39
C ASN A 10 4.38 8.47 18.79
N GLN A 11 3.48 7.50 19.01
CA GLN A 11 3.64 6.18 18.39
C GLN A 11 3.59 6.36 16.87
N PRO A 12 4.57 5.81 16.14
CA PRO A 12 4.52 5.87 14.68
C PRO A 12 3.20 5.26 14.21
N ALA A 13 2.58 5.88 13.21
CA ALA A 13 1.38 5.36 12.59
C ALA A 13 1.59 3.89 12.19
N PRO A 14 0.57 3.01 12.27
CA PRO A 14 0.71 1.62 11.86
C PRO A 14 1.30 1.54 10.45
N ALA A 15 2.28 0.66 10.25
CA ALA A 15 2.93 0.50 8.95
C ALA A 15 1.95 0.03 7.87
N ILE A 16 0.91 -0.68 8.25
CA ILE A 16 -0.08 -1.25 7.35
C ILE A 16 -1.48 -0.81 7.77
N SER A 17 -2.26 -0.34 6.79
CA SER A 17 -3.68 -0.02 7.00
C SER A 17 -4.50 -0.58 5.83
N ILE A 18 -5.53 -1.35 6.15
CA ILE A 18 -6.57 -1.76 5.20
C ILE A 18 -7.84 -1.02 5.59
N GLN A 19 -8.34 -0.17 4.73
CA GLN A 19 -9.38 0.80 5.07
C GLN A 19 -10.34 1.04 3.91
N SER A 20 -11.57 1.38 4.21
CA SER A 20 -12.54 1.81 3.20
C SER A 20 -12.39 3.28 2.83
N ALA A 21 -11.92 4.10 3.78
CA ALA A 21 -11.75 5.53 3.59
C ALA A 21 -10.62 5.85 2.59
N PRO A 22 -10.73 6.96 1.86
CA PRO A 22 -9.62 7.48 1.06
C PRO A 22 -8.38 7.76 1.92
N PHE A 23 -7.22 7.77 1.31
CA PHE A 23 -5.98 8.20 1.94
C PHE A 23 -5.49 9.50 1.31
N ASP A 24 -4.75 10.27 2.09
CA ASP A 24 -4.12 11.52 1.66
C ASP A 24 -2.60 11.32 1.57
N VAL A 25 -2.07 11.24 0.35
CA VAL A 25 -0.65 11.01 0.11
C VAL A 25 0.21 12.10 0.76
N ALA A 26 -0.19 13.36 0.64
CA ALA A 26 0.55 14.48 1.21
C ALA A 26 0.62 14.38 2.75
N ALA A 27 -0.48 14.03 3.39
CA ALA A 27 -0.51 13.85 4.84
C ALA A 27 0.36 12.69 5.30
N GLU A 28 0.33 11.57 4.59
CA GLU A 28 1.18 10.41 4.89
C GLU A 28 2.67 10.76 4.72
N MET A 29 3.01 11.50 3.67
CA MET A 29 4.37 11.97 3.43
C MET A 29 4.84 12.93 4.51
N ALA A 30 4.01 13.87 4.92
CA ALA A 30 4.36 14.83 5.97
C ALA A 30 4.63 14.12 7.31
N ALA A 31 3.79 13.16 7.68
CA ALA A 31 3.95 12.38 8.89
C ALA A 31 5.26 11.58 8.89
N LEU A 32 5.56 10.92 7.78
CA LEU A 32 6.77 10.12 7.64
C LEU A 32 8.03 10.98 7.63
N SER A 33 8.02 12.07 6.87
CA SER A 33 9.16 13.01 6.77
C SER A 33 9.49 13.63 8.13
N GLY A 34 8.49 13.94 8.94
CA GLY A 34 8.70 14.43 10.29
C GLY A 34 9.42 13.44 11.19
N THR A 35 9.09 12.15 11.07
CA THR A 35 9.71 11.07 11.84
C THR A 35 11.14 10.78 11.39
N LEU A 36 11.42 10.87 10.08
CA LEU A 36 12.70 10.49 9.48
C LEU A 36 13.66 11.66 9.25
N ARG A 37 13.33 12.81 9.78
CA ARG A 37 14.08 14.05 9.55
C ARG A 37 15.59 13.90 9.76
N GLY A 38 16.36 14.14 8.70
CA GLY A 38 17.82 14.08 8.72
C GLY A 38 18.40 12.66 8.68
N ARG A 39 17.59 11.61 8.73
CA ARG A 39 18.05 10.21 8.72
C ARG A 39 17.84 9.50 7.41
N SER A 40 16.86 9.93 6.62
CA SER A 40 16.54 9.32 5.34
C SER A 40 17.13 10.13 4.19
N GLY A 41 17.71 9.45 3.21
CA GLY A 41 18.20 10.06 1.98
C GLY A 41 17.25 9.91 0.80
N ALA A 42 16.29 8.99 0.89
CA ALA A 42 15.36 8.71 -0.21
C ALA A 42 14.02 8.22 0.32
N ILE A 43 12.95 8.76 -0.23
CA ILE A 43 11.59 8.29 -0.02
C ILE A 43 10.96 8.05 -1.38
N VAL A 44 10.39 6.85 -1.58
CA VAL A 44 9.66 6.50 -2.79
C VAL A 44 8.21 6.27 -2.42
N THR A 45 7.31 6.89 -3.17
CA THR A 45 5.86 6.66 -3.06
C THR A 45 5.33 6.07 -4.35
N PHE A 46 4.50 5.06 -4.23
CA PHE A 46 3.71 4.52 -5.31
C PHE A 46 2.23 4.64 -4.94
N THR A 47 1.43 5.21 -5.84
CA THR A 47 -0.02 5.25 -5.69
C THR A 47 -0.66 4.53 -6.87
N GLY A 48 -1.41 3.46 -6.59
CA GLY A 48 -2.24 2.80 -7.58
C GLY A 48 -3.61 3.45 -7.63
N LEU A 49 -4.07 3.81 -8.81
CA LEU A 49 -5.34 4.50 -9.02
C LEU A 49 -6.34 3.59 -9.72
N CYS A 50 -7.62 3.83 -9.46
CA CYS A 50 -8.69 3.22 -10.23
C CYS A 50 -8.81 3.92 -11.58
N ARG A 51 -8.72 3.14 -12.68
CA ARG A 51 -8.90 3.66 -14.04
C ARG A 51 -10.36 3.52 -14.47
N ASP A 52 -10.84 4.41 -15.32
CA ASP A 52 -12.20 4.32 -15.86
C ASP A 52 -12.30 3.41 -17.09
N GLU A 53 -11.18 2.90 -17.60
CA GLU A 53 -11.10 2.05 -18.81
C GLU A 53 -11.83 2.66 -20.01
N GLY A 54 -11.54 3.94 -20.29
CA GLY A 54 -12.16 4.67 -21.39
C GLY A 54 -13.64 5.00 -21.15
N GLY A 55 -14.03 5.16 -19.89
CA GLY A 55 -15.42 5.43 -19.48
C GLY A 55 -16.28 4.19 -19.29
N ARG A 56 -15.70 2.98 -19.44
CA ARG A 56 -16.42 1.73 -19.26
C ARG A 56 -16.75 1.43 -17.79
N LEU A 57 -15.86 1.84 -16.88
CA LEU A 57 -16.01 1.58 -15.45
C LEU A 57 -16.57 2.79 -14.70
N THR A 58 -17.50 2.56 -13.80
CA THR A 58 -17.97 3.55 -12.82
C THR A 58 -17.37 3.33 -11.45
N GLY A 59 -16.72 2.20 -11.22
CA GLY A 59 -16.02 1.90 -9.98
C GLY A 59 -15.39 0.51 -10.01
N LEU A 60 -14.51 0.31 -9.06
CA LEU A 60 -13.88 -0.98 -8.76
C LEU A 60 -14.19 -1.32 -7.32
N GLU A 61 -14.80 -2.47 -7.11
CA GLU A 61 -15.07 -2.97 -5.76
C GLU A 61 -14.00 -3.97 -5.35
N LEU A 62 -13.46 -3.76 -4.16
CA LEU A 62 -12.39 -4.59 -3.60
C LEU A 62 -12.89 -5.26 -2.33
N GLU A 63 -12.73 -6.56 -2.26
CA GLU A 63 -13.09 -7.37 -1.10
C GLU A 63 -11.85 -8.05 -0.52
N HIS A 64 -11.83 -8.27 0.77
CA HIS A 64 -10.74 -8.93 1.45
C HIS A 64 -11.24 -9.78 2.63
N TYR A 65 -10.40 -10.67 3.11
CA TYR A 65 -10.62 -11.37 4.38
C TYR A 65 -9.94 -10.58 5.50
N PRO A 66 -10.71 -9.98 6.43
CA PRO A 66 -10.13 -9.27 7.58
C PRO A 66 -9.22 -10.18 8.39
N GLY A 67 -8.07 -9.64 8.80
CA GLY A 67 -7.03 -10.37 9.51
C GLY A 67 -6.07 -11.11 8.58
N MET A 68 -6.55 -11.82 7.58
CA MET A 68 -5.70 -12.54 6.62
C MET A 68 -4.94 -11.58 5.71
N ALA A 69 -5.60 -10.56 5.20
CA ALA A 69 -4.97 -9.57 4.32
C ALA A 69 -3.88 -8.79 5.06
N GLU A 70 -4.13 -8.35 6.28
CA GLU A 70 -3.12 -7.68 7.10
C GLU A 70 -1.92 -8.59 7.37
N ALA A 71 -2.15 -9.86 7.68
CA ALA A 71 -1.09 -10.83 7.95
C ALA A 71 -0.23 -11.09 6.70
N GLU A 72 -0.84 -11.22 5.52
CA GLU A 72 -0.09 -11.42 4.27
C GLU A 72 0.72 -10.19 3.88
N ILE A 73 0.13 -9.00 3.97
CA ILE A 73 0.86 -7.76 3.72
C ILE A 73 2.01 -7.61 4.73
N GLY A 74 1.79 -7.94 5.99
CA GLY A 74 2.81 -7.93 7.03
C GLY A 74 4.00 -8.81 6.67
N ARG A 75 3.76 -10.02 6.16
CA ARG A 75 4.82 -10.92 5.69
C ARG A 75 5.62 -10.34 4.54
N VAL A 76 4.95 -9.70 3.59
CA VAL A 76 5.63 -9.06 2.45
C VAL A 76 6.47 -7.87 2.91
N VAL A 77 5.97 -7.06 3.84
CA VAL A 77 6.73 -5.95 4.43
C VAL A 77 7.96 -6.45 5.18
N GLU A 78 7.82 -7.47 6.00
CA GLU A 78 8.95 -8.08 6.71
C GLU A 78 10.01 -8.62 5.73
N ALA A 79 9.58 -9.29 4.66
CA ALA A 79 10.49 -9.78 3.63
C ALA A 79 11.25 -8.63 2.94
N ALA A 80 10.59 -7.50 2.69
CA ALA A 80 11.27 -6.31 2.15
C ALA A 80 12.29 -5.75 3.14
N GLN A 81 11.94 -5.67 4.41
CA GLN A 81 12.83 -5.18 5.47
C GLN A 81 14.04 -6.08 5.68
N ASP A 82 13.89 -7.39 5.44
CA ASP A 82 15.00 -8.34 5.50
C ASP A 82 15.95 -8.21 4.31
N ARG A 83 15.45 -7.80 3.14
CA ARG A 83 16.24 -7.69 1.91
C ARG A 83 16.95 -6.35 1.78
N TRP A 84 16.36 -5.28 2.26
CA TRP A 84 16.89 -3.92 2.12
C TRP A 84 16.92 -3.20 3.45
N PRO A 85 17.90 -2.32 3.67
CA PRO A 85 17.99 -1.52 4.89
C PRO A 85 17.00 -0.35 4.84
N LEU A 86 15.74 -0.63 5.12
CA LEU A 86 14.65 0.34 5.09
C LEU A 86 14.49 1.01 6.44
N GLN A 87 14.32 2.31 6.43
CA GLN A 87 14.05 3.10 7.64
C GLN A 87 12.57 3.17 7.96
N ALA A 88 11.72 3.09 6.95
CA ALA A 88 10.29 3.02 7.12
C ALA A 88 9.61 2.39 5.89
N VAL A 89 8.49 1.74 6.14
CA VAL A 89 7.57 1.22 5.12
C VAL A 89 6.17 1.60 5.54
N ARG A 90 5.38 2.13 4.61
CA ARG A 90 3.96 2.40 4.82
C ARG A 90 3.17 1.76 3.68
N VAL A 91 2.18 0.97 4.00
CA VAL A 91 1.26 0.36 3.04
C VAL A 91 -0.17 0.67 3.45
N ILE A 92 -0.91 1.29 2.55
CA ILE A 92 -2.35 1.49 2.72
C ILE A 92 -3.04 0.82 1.54
N HIS A 93 -4.01 -0.03 1.81
CA HIS A 93 -4.84 -0.63 0.78
C HIS A 93 -6.31 -0.41 1.09
N ARG A 94 -7.06 0.08 0.11
CA ARG A 94 -8.49 0.28 0.28
C ARG A 94 -9.26 -0.98 -0.03
N HIS A 95 -10.40 -1.12 0.61
CA HIS A 95 -11.44 -2.11 0.30
C HIS A 95 -12.78 -1.39 0.10
N GLY A 96 -13.76 -2.09 -0.43
CA GLY A 96 -15.03 -1.50 -0.79
C GLY A 96 -15.01 -0.88 -2.19
N LEU A 97 -15.91 0.00 -2.47
CA LEU A 97 -16.06 0.63 -3.79
C LEU A 97 -15.12 1.82 -3.91
N VAL A 98 -14.30 1.83 -4.95
CA VAL A 98 -13.37 2.89 -5.29
C VAL A 98 -13.77 3.50 -6.64
N ALA A 99 -13.94 4.82 -6.67
CA ALA A 99 -14.31 5.53 -7.90
C ALA A 99 -13.10 5.72 -8.83
N PRO A 100 -13.32 5.84 -10.14
CA PRO A 100 -12.25 6.18 -11.08
C PRO A 100 -11.53 7.47 -10.67
N GLY A 101 -10.20 7.44 -10.74
CA GLY A 101 -9.34 8.56 -10.31
C GLY A 101 -8.93 8.50 -8.85
N ASP A 102 -9.61 7.71 -8.03
CA ASP A 102 -9.26 7.57 -6.61
C ASP A 102 -8.16 6.54 -6.39
N GLY A 103 -7.39 6.74 -5.32
CA GLY A 103 -6.33 5.83 -4.91
C GLY A 103 -6.88 4.51 -4.39
N ILE A 104 -6.26 3.39 -4.80
CA ILE A 104 -6.56 2.05 -4.31
C ILE A 104 -5.51 1.63 -3.29
N VAL A 105 -4.25 1.87 -3.60
CA VAL A 105 -3.11 1.44 -2.80
C VAL A 105 -2.05 2.53 -2.75
N LEU A 106 -1.45 2.69 -1.58
CA LEU A 106 -0.28 3.53 -1.36
C LEU A 106 0.83 2.67 -0.78
N VAL A 107 2.01 2.73 -1.38
CA VAL A 107 3.23 2.16 -0.83
C VAL A 107 4.26 3.26 -0.68
N VAL A 108 4.84 3.39 0.51
CA VAL A 108 5.92 4.32 0.79
C VAL A 108 7.09 3.55 1.37
N THR A 109 8.26 3.75 0.80
CA THR A 109 9.52 3.19 1.32
C THR A 109 10.51 4.31 1.55
N ALA A 110 11.23 4.25 2.68
CA ALA A 110 12.28 5.20 3.02
C ALA A 110 13.57 4.47 3.33
N ALA A 111 14.66 4.97 2.79
CA ALA A 111 15.99 4.40 2.96
C ALA A 111 17.06 5.49 2.93
N SER A 112 18.29 5.15 3.33
CA SER A 112 19.42 6.08 3.24
C SER A 112 19.77 6.42 1.79
N HIS A 113 19.55 5.48 0.85
CA HIS A 113 19.87 5.62 -0.56
C HIS A 113 18.71 5.17 -1.45
N ARG A 114 18.65 5.77 -2.65
CA ARG A 114 17.52 5.57 -3.57
C ARG A 114 17.34 4.14 -4.07
N VAL A 115 18.41 3.37 -4.25
CA VAL A 115 18.33 2.02 -4.82
C VAL A 115 17.45 1.11 -3.94
N ALA A 116 17.72 1.08 -2.64
CA ALA A 116 16.91 0.30 -1.70
C ALA A 116 15.45 0.77 -1.69
N ALA A 117 15.21 2.08 -1.71
CA ALA A 117 13.85 2.62 -1.70
C ALA A 117 13.06 2.21 -2.96
N PHE A 118 13.66 2.33 -4.14
CA PHE A 118 13.01 1.92 -5.39
C PHE A 118 12.79 0.41 -5.48
N GLU A 119 13.81 -0.38 -5.18
CA GLU A 119 13.70 -1.84 -5.25
C GLU A 119 12.66 -2.38 -4.27
N ALA A 120 12.67 -1.88 -3.04
CA ALA A 120 11.69 -2.29 -2.04
C ALA A 120 10.26 -1.91 -2.43
N ALA A 121 10.04 -0.74 -2.98
CA ALA A 121 8.72 -0.33 -3.46
C ALA A 121 8.23 -1.23 -4.60
N SER A 122 9.10 -1.54 -5.55
CA SER A 122 8.79 -2.44 -6.66
C SER A 122 8.49 -3.86 -6.17
N PHE A 123 9.31 -4.38 -5.27
CA PHE A 123 9.09 -5.68 -4.62
C PHE A 123 7.74 -5.75 -3.92
N LEU A 124 7.43 -4.75 -3.10
CA LEU A 124 6.17 -4.70 -2.36
C LEU A 124 4.98 -4.73 -3.32
N MET A 125 5.02 -3.94 -4.39
CA MET A 125 3.92 -3.90 -5.35
C MET A 125 3.76 -5.23 -6.10
N ASP A 126 4.85 -5.86 -6.50
CA ASP A 126 4.78 -7.15 -7.19
C ASP A 126 4.13 -8.23 -6.30
N TYR A 127 4.51 -8.28 -5.03
CA TYR A 127 3.92 -9.26 -4.10
C TYR A 127 2.52 -8.88 -3.61
N LEU A 128 2.22 -7.60 -3.44
CA LEU A 128 0.86 -7.17 -3.10
C LEU A 128 -0.14 -7.55 -4.19
N LYS A 129 0.28 -7.52 -5.45
CA LYS A 129 -0.55 -7.93 -6.58
C LYS A 129 -0.84 -9.43 -6.62
N THR A 130 0.04 -10.26 -6.05
CA THR A 130 -0.05 -11.72 -6.16
C THR A 130 -0.39 -12.40 -4.84
N LYS A 131 0.08 -11.89 -3.71
CA LYS A 131 -0.03 -12.55 -2.40
C LYS A 131 -1.09 -11.95 -1.51
N ALA A 132 -1.41 -10.67 -1.66
CA ALA A 132 -2.47 -10.07 -0.87
C ALA A 132 -3.83 -10.62 -1.31
N PRO A 133 -4.64 -11.17 -0.37
CA PRO A 133 -5.89 -11.83 -0.72
C PRO A 133 -7.00 -10.80 -0.93
N PHE A 134 -6.94 -10.12 -2.06
CA PHE A 134 -7.98 -9.20 -2.52
C PHE A 134 -8.65 -9.74 -3.78
N TRP A 135 -9.98 -9.62 -3.81
CA TRP A 135 -10.80 -9.88 -4.99
C TRP A 135 -11.32 -8.57 -5.52
N LYS A 136 -11.46 -8.47 -6.84
CA LYS A 136 -11.93 -7.28 -7.55
C LYS A 136 -13.18 -7.59 -8.31
N ARG A 137 -14.12 -6.64 -8.32
CA ARG A 137 -15.31 -6.68 -9.16
C ARG A 137 -15.52 -5.33 -9.80
N GLU A 138 -15.69 -5.32 -11.13
CA GLU A 138 -15.91 -4.09 -11.88
C GLU A 138 -17.39 -3.70 -11.84
N HIS A 139 -17.65 -2.42 -11.61
CA HIS A 139 -18.95 -1.81 -11.79
C HIS A 139 -18.95 -1.06 -13.12
N LEU A 140 -19.85 -1.44 -14.04
CA LEU A 140 -19.83 -0.95 -15.41
C LEU A 140 -20.80 0.22 -15.62
N ALA A 141 -20.50 1.06 -16.61
CA ALA A 141 -21.31 2.24 -16.94
C ALA A 141 -22.73 1.88 -17.40
N ASP A 142 -22.97 0.66 -17.90
CA ASP A 142 -24.28 0.16 -18.28
C ASP A 142 -25.15 -0.30 -17.09
N GLY A 143 -24.62 -0.17 -15.86
CA GLY A 143 -25.30 -0.58 -14.63
C GLY A 143 -25.10 -2.03 -14.25
N THR A 144 -24.35 -2.82 -15.05
CA THR A 144 -24.03 -4.20 -14.71
C THR A 144 -22.75 -4.30 -13.89
N MET A 145 -22.52 -5.45 -13.25
CA MET A 145 -21.30 -5.77 -12.51
C MET A 145 -20.66 -7.00 -13.12
N GLY A 146 -19.33 -6.99 -13.18
CA GLY A 146 -18.54 -8.16 -13.53
C GLY A 146 -18.50 -9.19 -12.40
N GLY A 147 -17.93 -10.35 -12.66
CA GLY A 147 -17.62 -11.34 -11.63
C GLY A 147 -16.39 -10.93 -10.81
N TRP A 148 -16.20 -11.60 -9.69
CA TRP A 148 -15.00 -11.43 -8.86
C TRP A 148 -13.78 -12.01 -9.57
N VAL A 149 -12.68 -11.26 -9.59
CA VAL A 149 -11.43 -11.60 -10.27
C VAL A 149 -10.27 -11.52 -9.29
N GLU A 150 -9.33 -12.46 -9.41
CA GLU A 150 -8.07 -12.48 -8.67
C GLU A 150 -6.91 -11.89 -9.49
N ALA A 151 -5.68 -11.97 -8.96
CA ALA A 151 -4.46 -11.50 -9.62
C ALA A 151 -4.25 -12.16 -11.01
N THR A 152 -3.63 -11.42 -11.92
CA THR A 152 -3.33 -11.88 -13.29
C THR A 152 -2.01 -12.64 -13.36
N GLY A 153 -1.80 -13.41 -14.44
CA GLY A 153 -0.53 -14.08 -14.71
C GLY A 153 0.65 -13.13 -14.90
N ALA A 154 0.41 -11.94 -15.42
CA ALA A 154 1.45 -10.90 -15.55
C ALA A 154 1.95 -10.43 -14.17
N ASP A 155 1.07 -10.36 -13.18
CA ASP A 155 1.44 -10.03 -11.81
C ASP A 155 2.31 -11.15 -11.18
N ASP A 156 1.99 -12.42 -11.46
CA ASP A 156 2.80 -13.56 -10.99
C ASP A 156 4.20 -13.55 -11.62
N GLU A 157 4.33 -13.23 -12.91
CA GLU A 157 5.62 -13.09 -13.57
C GLU A 157 6.45 -11.95 -12.97
N ALA A 158 5.83 -10.81 -12.71
CA ALA A 158 6.52 -9.68 -12.07
C ALA A 158 7.04 -10.05 -10.69
N ALA A 159 6.26 -10.77 -9.89
CA ALA A 159 6.68 -11.23 -8.56
C ALA A 159 7.80 -12.28 -8.65
N SER A 160 7.80 -13.14 -9.67
CA SER A 160 8.77 -14.24 -9.80
C SER A 160 10.21 -13.79 -9.91
N ARG A 161 10.47 -12.57 -10.41
CA ARG A 161 11.83 -12.01 -10.51
C ARG A 161 12.53 -11.82 -9.16
N TRP A 162 11.77 -11.83 -8.07
CA TRP A 162 12.29 -11.66 -6.71
C TRP A 162 12.55 -12.99 -6.00
N ALA A 163 12.18 -14.08 -6.61
CA ALA A 163 12.35 -15.41 -6.04
C ALA A 163 13.83 -15.83 -5.90
#